data_7d92013417733fd413875409bcd30f5a
#
_entry.id   7d92013417733fd413875409bcd30f5a
#
_cell.length_a   1.000
_cell.length_b   1.000
_cell.length_c   1.000
_cell.angle_alpha   90.00
_cell.angle_beta   90.00
_cell.angle_gamma   90.00
#
_symmetry.space_group_name_H-M   'P 1'
#
loop_
_entity.id
_entity.type
_entity.pdbx_description
1 polymer ?
#
loop_
_entity_poly.entity_id
_entity_poly.type
_entity_poly.pdbx_seq_one_letter_code
_entity_poly.pdbx_strand_id
1 'polypeptide(L)' 'MTMSEIEELRVKIDELEEELEGYDFGSYMYDVANGELEYSYARLDRLEKLEKKS' A
#
# COMPACT_ATOMS: atom_id res chain seq x y z
N MET A 1 12.01 -17.72 -6.80
CA MET A 1 10.58 -17.52 -7.06
C MET A 1 10.24 -16.04 -7.03
N THR A 2 9.43 -15.61 -7.98
CA THR A 2 8.98 -14.22 -8.01
C THR A 2 7.73 -14.07 -7.17
N MET A 3 7.63 -12.96 -6.46
CA MET A 3 6.43 -12.64 -5.70
C MET A 3 5.31 -12.22 -6.65
N SER A 4 4.08 -12.55 -6.29
CA SER A 4 2.93 -12.09 -7.05
C SER A 4 2.75 -10.59 -6.83
N GLU A 5 2.00 -9.93 -7.74
CA GLU A 5 1.70 -8.51 -7.58
C GLU A 5 1.02 -8.21 -6.24
N ILE A 6 0.13 -9.09 -5.82
CA ILE A 6 -0.59 -8.91 -4.56
C ILE A 6 0.38 -8.95 -3.39
N GLU A 7 1.30 -9.89 -3.39
CA GLU A 7 2.31 -10.00 -2.33
C GLU A 7 3.21 -8.77 -2.29
N GLU A 8 3.64 -8.31 -3.46
CA GLU A 8 4.48 -7.11 -3.53
C GLU A 8 3.76 -5.89 -3.00
N LEU A 9 2.47 -5.76 -3.30
CA LEU A 9 1.67 -4.65 -2.79
C LEU A 9 1.51 -4.71 -1.28
N ARG A 10 1.31 -5.90 -0.75
CA ARG A 10 1.17 -6.07 0.69
C ARG A 10 2.44 -5.67 1.42
N VAL A 11 3.60 -6.05 0.87
CA VAL A 11 4.89 -5.66 1.44
C VAL A 11 5.04 -4.14 1.38
N LYS A 12 4.71 -3.54 0.25
CA LYS A 12 4.81 -2.09 0.10
C LYS A 12 3.89 -1.36 1.07
N ILE A 13 2.68 -1.85 1.25
CA ILE A 13 1.73 -1.26 2.18
C ILE A 13 2.29 -1.31 3.60
N ASP A 14 2.84 -2.44 3.97
CA ASP A 14 3.43 -2.62 5.30
C ASP A 14 4.58 -1.64 5.52
N GLU A 15 5.45 -1.48 4.52
CA GLU A 15 6.54 -0.53 4.59
C GLU A 15 6.05 0.91 4.71
N LEU A 16 5.01 1.25 3.95
CA LEU A 16 4.44 2.60 3.99
C LEU A 16 3.81 2.90 5.35
N GLU A 17 3.16 1.91 5.94
CA GLU A 17 2.58 2.08 7.27
C GLU A 17 3.65 2.33 8.32
N GLU A 18 4.77 1.64 8.23
CA GLU A 18 5.90 1.85 9.13
C GLU A 18 6.50 3.25 8.95
N GLU A 19 6.66 3.67 7.71
CA GLU A 19 7.17 5.01 7.42
C GLU A 19 6.24 6.08 7.95
N LEU A 20 4.94 5.86 7.81
CA LEU A 20 3.95 6.80 8.26
C LEU A 20 4.04 7.04 9.76
N GLU A 21 4.29 5.99 10.52
CA GLU A 21 4.45 6.11 11.97
C GLU A 21 5.63 6.98 12.37
N GLY A 22 6.64 7.07 11.51
CA GLY A 22 7.82 7.87 11.77
C GLY A 22 7.68 9.33 11.39
N TYR A 23 6.62 9.71 10.70
CA TYR A 23 6.40 11.09 10.29
C TYR A 23 5.45 11.81 11.23
N ASP A 24 5.63 13.14 11.34
CA ASP A 24 4.73 13.96 12.13
C ASP A 24 3.38 14.08 11.44
N PHE A 25 2.32 13.95 12.22
CA PHE A 25 0.97 14.10 11.70
C PHE A 25 0.80 15.52 11.14
N GLY A 26 0.31 15.59 9.92
CA GLY A 26 0.09 16.87 9.25
C GLY A 26 1.31 17.39 8.50
N SER A 27 2.44 16.68 8.53
CA SER A 27 3.61 17.08 7.76
C SER A 27 3.40 16.73 6.29
N TYR A 28 4.20 17.38 5.43
CA TYR A 28 4.16 17.09 3.99
C TYR A 28 4.45 15.60 3.72
N MET A 29 5.47 15.08 4.39
CA MET A 29 5.85 13.67 4.19
C MET A 29 4.74 12.72 4.63
N TYR A 30 4.05 13.07 5.70
CA TYR A 30 2.92 12.27 6.16
C TYR A 30 1.82 12.21 5.08
N ASP A 31 1.49 13.38 4.50
CA ASP A 31 0.46 13.45 3.46
C ASP A 31 0.84 12.65 2.23
N VAL A 32 2.10 12.72 1.81
CA VAL A 32 2.58 11.96 0.66
C VAL A 32 2.48 10.46 0.91
N ALA A 33 2.98 10.01 2.05
CA ALA A 33 2.94 8.59 2.40
C ALA A 33 1.50 8.09 2.54
N ASN A 34 0.64 8.89 3.14
CA ASN A 34 -0.77 8.54 3.30
C ASN A 34 -1.47 8.40 1.94
N GLY A 35 -1.17 9.31 1.01
CA GLY A 35 -1.73 9.23 -0.34
C GLY A 35 -1.28 7.98 -1.08
N GLU A 36 -0.01 7.63 -0.96
CA GLU A 36 0.51 6.41 -1.57
C GLU A 36 -0.13 5.16 -0.95
N LEU A 37 -0.36 5.21 0.35
CA LEU A 37 -0.97 4.10 1.06
C LEU A 37 -2.41 3.88 0.57
N GLU A 38 -3.17 4.95 0.42
CA GLU A 38 -4.54 4.87 -0.09
C GLU A 38 -4.57 4.31 -1.51
N TYR A 39 -3.67 4.76 -2.35
CA TYR A 39 -3.55 4.26 -3.71
C TYR A 39 -3.24 2.76 -3.71
N SER A 40 -2.31 2.35 -2.87
CA SER A 40 -1.91 0.95 -2.78
C SER A 40 -3.05 0.05 -2.29
N TYR A 41 -3.83 0.52 -1.33
CA TYR A 41 -4.99 -0.22 -0.87
C TYR A 41 -6.04 -0.39 -1.97
N ALA A 42 -6.29 0.68 -2.72
CA ALA A 42 -7.26 0.62 -3.81
C ALA A 42 -6.82 -0.38 -4.88
N ARG A 43 -5.53 -0.37 -5.21
CA ARG A 43 -4.98 -1.29 -6.19
C ARG A 43 -5.04 -2.74 -5.70
N LEU A 44 -4.72 -2.94 -4.43
CA LEU A 44 -4.78 -4.27 -3.83
C LEU A 44 -6.21 -4.81 -3.87
N ASP A 45 -7.18 -4.00 -3.52
CA ASP A 45 -8.58 -4.39 -3.55
C ASP A 45 -9.00 -4.83 -4.95
N ARG A 46 -8.61 -4.07 -5.96
CA ARG A 46 -8.93 -4.40 -7.34
C ARG A 46 -8.31 -5.73 -7.77
N LEU A 47 -7.05 -5.95 -7.43
CA LEU A 47 -6.36 -7.18 -7.77
C LEU A 47 -6.97 -8.39 -7.08
N GLU A 48 -7.35 -8.24 -5.83
CA GLU A 48 -8.00 -9.32 -5.09
C GLU A 48 -9.35 -9.68 -5.70
N LYS A 49 -10.09 -8.70 -6.15
CA LYS A 49 -11.37 -8.95 -6.82
C LYS A 49 -11.19 -9.68 -8.14
N LEU A 50 -10.17 -9.32 -8.90
CA LEU A 50 -9.87 -10.00 -10.16
C LEU A 50 -9.47 -11.44 -9.92
N GLU A 51 -8.70 -11.69 -8.86
CA GLU A 51 -8.28 -13.03 -8.51
C GLU A 51 -9.46 -13.91 -8.11
N LYS A 52 -10.42 -13.34 -7.41
CA LYS A 52 -11.61 -14.09 -7.00
C LYS A 52 -12.50 -14.48 -8.17
N LYS A 53 -12.46 -13.70 -9.24
CA LYS A 53 -13.28 -13.97 -10.43
C LYS A 53 -12.71 -15.08 -11.30
N SER A 54 -11.45 -15.36 -11.18
CA SER A 54 -10.83 -16.43 -11.95
C SER A 54 -10.87 -17.78 -11.21
#